data_aa807e8278c448ece0565398060f1510
#
_entry.id   aa807e8278c448ece0565398060f1510
#
_cell.length_a   1.000
_cell.length_b   1.000
_cell.length_c   1.000
_cell.angle_alpha   90.00
_cell.angle_beta   90.00
_cell.angle_gamma   90.00
#
_symmetry.space_group_name_H-M   'P 1'
#
loop_
_entity.id
_entity.type
_entity.pdbx_description
1 polymer ?
#
loop_
_entity_poly.entity_id
_entity_poly.type
_entity_poly.pdbx_seq_one_letter_code
_entity_poly.pdbx_strand_id
1 'polypeptide(L)'
;MNNSFIQINQISKHFGDVKAVDNVSFEIQEGEFFSLLGPSGCGKTTLLRLLAGFEYPTSGNLLLDGIDITALPPDKRPTNMVFQNYAIFPHINVQRNIQFGLRKLGLTNEEIRKRVNDVLSLVKLEGYEERFNSQLSGGQRQRVALARALVRQPKVLLLDEPLGALDKKLRDEMQLELRTLQKNIGITFVFVTHDQQEAISMSDRVAVMSEGKIQQLSTPNELYKNPHNIFVSDFIGETNFLKAETKSQDGEYINASIEKLGEFKIKNNLNISENSSDVVCSVRPETMMIDKEKSDWDICLEGKIKQTSYLGEMTKFYIETKEIEKIITVSSQYFDNQSFKNNDCFISINLDDISLLNKK
;
A
#
# COMPACT_ATOMS: atom_id res chain seq x y z
N MET A 1 -13.33 -18.96 -14.73
CA MET A 1 -13.24 -19.38 -13.32
C MET A 1 -12.00 -18.69 -12.75
N ASN A 2 -12.17 -17.72 -11.87
CA ASN A 2 -11.01 -17.10 -11.18
C ASN A 2 -10.44 -18.17 -10.25
N ASN A 3 -9.34 -18.81 -10.64
CA ASN A 3 -8.61 -19.71 -9.75
C ASN A 3 -7.79 -18.85 -8.78
N SER A 4 -8.27 -18.69 -7.56
CA SER A 4 -7.49 -18.05 -6.51
C SER A 4 -6.25 -18.91 -6.24
N PHE A 5 -5.07 -18.29 -6.35
CA PHE A 5 -3.78 -18.98 -6.26
C PHE A 5 -3.33 -19.14 -4.81
N ILE A 6 -3.48 -18.06 -4.01
CA ILE A 6 -3.28 -18.13 -2.56
C ILE A 6 -4.63 -17.82 -1.89
N GLN A 7 -5.06 -18.67 -0.97
CA GLN A 7 -6.26 -18.48 -0.17
C GLN A 7 -5.89 -18.39 1.30
N ILE A 8 -6.29 -17.31 1.91
CA ILE A 8 -6.17 -17.07 3.35
C ILE A 8 -7.59 -17.16 3.92
N ASN A 9 -7.86 -18.20 4.71
CA ASN A 9 -9.21 -18.51 5.18
C ASN A 9 -9.28 -18.40 6.70
N GLN A 10 -9.94 -17.34 7.20
CA GLN A 10 -10.19 -17.07 8.61
C GLN A 10 -8.93 -17.21 9.49
N ILE A 11 -7.79 -16.75 8.96
CA ILE A 11 -6.50 -16.84 9.65
C ILE A 11 -6.50 -15.93 10.85
N SER A 12 -6.14 -16.51 12.00
CA SER A 12 -5.81 -15.77 13.23
C SER A 12 -4.46 -16.19 13.75
N LYS A 13 -3.72 -15.23 14.32
CA LYS A 13 -2.48 -15.48 15.05
C LYS A 13 -2.45 -14.65 16.32
N HIS A 14 -2.37 -15.35 17.44
CA HIS A 14 -2.28 -14.73 18.75
C HIS A 14 -0.92 -15.03 19.40
N PHE A 15 -0.37 -14.03 20.06
CA PHE A 15 0.81 -14.14 20.93
C PHE A 15 0.39 -13.73 22.35
N GLY A 16 0.06 -14.72 23.19
CA GLY A 16 -0.63 -14.47 24.45
C GLY A 16 -1.96 -13.74 24.20
N ASP A 17 -2.16 -12.60 24.82
CA ASP A 17 -3.37 -11.78 24.68
C ASP A 17 -3.39 -10.89 23.43
N VAL A 18 -2.25 -10.79 22.72
CA VAL A 18 -2.13 -9.93 21.54
C VAL A 18 -2.62 -10.68 20.29
N LYS A 19 -3.66 -10.18 19.68
CA LYS A 19 -4.18 -10.64 18.40
C LYS A 19 -3.43 -9.96 17.24
N ALA A 20 -2.29 -10.52 16.85
CA ALA A 20 -1.47 -9.95 15.78
C ALA A 20 -2.14 -10.05 14.40
N VAL A 21 -2.93 -11.11 14.17
CA VAL A 21 -3.84 -11.29 13.02
C VAL A 21 -5.16 -11.82 13.58
N ASP A 22 -6.28 -11.21 13.23
CA ASP A 22 -7.60 -11.51 13.78
C ASP A 22 -8.62 -11.78 12.67
N ASN A 23 -8.91 -13.06 12.42
CA ASN A 23 -9.94 -13.57 11.50
C ASN A 23 -9.84 -12.98 10.07
N VAL A 24 -8.64 -13.02 9.48
CA VAL A 24 -8.37 -12.46 8.16
C VAL A 24 -8.69 -13.49 7.07
N SER A 25 -9.45 -13.06 6.04
CA SER A 25 -9.77 -13.88 4.87
C SER A 25 -9.67 -13.04 3.59
N PHE A 26 -8.88 -13.51 2.63
CA PHE A 26 -8.81 -12.96 1.26
C PHE A 26 -8.05 -13.91 0.33
N GLU A 27 -8.05 -13.58 -0.94
CA GLU A 27 -7.40 -14.36 -1.99
C GLU A 27 -6.42 -13.51 -2.80
N ILE A 28 -5.35 -14.13 -3.29
CA ILE A 28 -4.37 -13.53 -4.21
C ILE A 28 -4.35 -14.36 -5.48
N GLN A 29 -4.33 -13.69 -6.64
CA GLN A 29 -4.32 -14.35 -7.95
C GLN A 29 -2.90 -14.78 -8.33
N GLU A 30 -2.79 -15.75 -9.25
CA GLU A 30 -1.50 -16.13 -9.83
C GLU A 30 -0.90 -14.97 -10.63
N GLY A 31 0.41 -14.73 -10.46
CA GLY A 31 1.12 -13.64 -11.15
C GLY A 31 0.77 -12.23 -10.68
N GLU A 32 0.01 -12.09 -9.58
CA GLU A 32 -0.35 -10.80 -9.01
C GLU A 32 0.80 -10.17 -8.23
N PHE A 33 0.97 -8.85 -8.33
CA PHE A 33 1.74 -8.06 -7.39
C PHE A 33 0.81 -7.55 -6.29
N PHE A 34 0.78 -8.23 -5.17
CA PHE A 34 -0.11 -7.96 -4.05
C PHE A 34 0.61 -7.29 -2.89
N SER A 35 0.07 -6.19 -2.36
CA SER A 35 0.66 -5.49 -1.22
C SER A 35 -0.17 -5.60 0.05
N LEU A 36 0.53 -5.80 1.17
CA LEU A 36 0.03 -5.60 2.53
C LEU A 36 0.54 -4.26 3.04
N LEU A 37 -0.35 -3.31 3.22
CA LEU A 37 -0.06 -1.94 3.62
C LEU A 37 -0.71 -1.64 4.99
N GLY A 38 -0.07 -0.82 5.82
CA GLY A 38 -0.63 -0.39 7.10
C GLY A 38 0.43 0.13 8.07
N PRO A 39 0.04 0.69 9.21
CA PRO A 39 0.96 1.21 10.21
C PRO A 39 1.82 0.12 10.83
N SER A 40 2.90 0.51 11.52
CA SER A 40 3.76 -0.42 12.24
C SER A 40 2.96 -1.18 13.31
N GLY A 41 3.21 -2.47 13.45
CA GLY A 41 2.55 -3.32 14.44
C GLY A 41 1.12 -3.81 14.07
N CYS A 42 0.57 -3.48 12.91
CA CYS A 42 -0.78 -3.90 12.51
C CYS A 42 -0.90 -5.37 12.05
N GLY A 43 0.19 -6.15 12.03
CA GLY A 43 0.16 -7.59 11.72
C GLY A 43 0.71 -8.01 10.36
N LYS A 44 1.15 -7.10 9.47
CA LYS A 44 1.64 -7.39 8.11
C LYS A 44 2.76 -8.43 8.07
N THR A 45 3.86 -8.18 8.80
CA THR A 45 5.01 -9.11 8.88
C THR A 45 4.61 -10.45 9.50
N THR A 46 3.67 -10.44 10.46
CA THR A 46 3.13 -11.70 11.02
C THR A 46 2.40 -12.50 9.95
N LEU A 47 1.52 -11.87 9.18
CA LEU A 47 0.80 -12.53 8.09
C LEU A 47 1.76 -13.03 6.99
N LEU A 48 2.80 -12.25 6.66
CA LEU A 48 3.83 -12.67 5.72
C LEU A 48 4.62 -13.89 6.25
N ARG A 49 4.95 -13.93 7.54
CA ARG A 49 5.63 -15.07 8.19
C ARG A 49 4.75 -16.31 8.25
N LEU A 50 3.44 -16.15 8.41
CA LEU A 50 2.47 -17.24 8.29
C LEU A 50 2.49 -17.85 6.88
N LEU A 51 2.52 -17.02 5.82
CA LEU A 51 2.65 -17.46 4.44
C LEU A 51 4.00 -18.13 4.15
N ALA A 52 5.08 -17.63 4.77
CA ALA A 52 6.42 -18.20 4.63
C ALA A 52 6.63 -19.50 5.44
N GLY A 53 5.76 -19.79 6.41
CA GLY A 53 5.90 -20.96 7.32
C GLY A 53 6.85 -20.75 8.49
N PHE A 54 7.28 -19.52 8.76
CA PHE A 54 8.07 -19.16 9.96
C PHE A 54 7.19 -19.01 11.21
N GLU A 55 5.87 -18.86 11.00
CA GLU A 55 4.85 -18.88 12.03
C GLU A 55 3.73 -19.83 11.64
N TYR A 56 3.02 -20.37 12.63
CA TYR A 56 1.83 -21.18 12.43
C TYR A 56 0.61 -20.41 12.95
N PRO A 57 -0.53 -20.46 12.24
CA PRO A 57 -1.74 -19.77 12.70
C PRO A 57 -2.28 -20.40 13.99
N THR A 58 -2.99 -19.61 14.78
CA THR A 58 -3.77 -20.10 15.94
C THR A 58 -5.06 -20.77 15.45
N SER A 59 -5.65 -20.26 14.37
CA SER A 59 -6.82 -20.84 13.69
C SER A 59 -6.85 -20.45 12.23
N GLY A 60 -7.69 -21.11 11.44
CA GLY A 60 -7.81 -20.92 10.00
C GLY A 60 -6.81 -21.74 9.21
N ASN A 61 -6.84 -21.62 7.87
CA ASN A 61 -5.96 -22.36 6.97
C ASN A 61 -5.46 -21.52 5.81
N LEU A 62 -4.31 -21.94 5.25
CA LEU A 62 -3.64 -21.34 4.11
C LEU A 62 -3.55 -22.35 2.99
N LEU A 63 -4.10 -22.01 1.81
CA LEU A 63 -3.96 -22.81 0.60
C LEU A 63 -3.07 -22.07 -0.41
N LEU A 64 -2.23 -22.81 -1.11
CA LEU A 64 -1.44 -22.32 -2.24
C LEU A 64 -1.59 -23.31 -3.39
N ASP A 65 -2.11 -22.83 -4.53
CA ASP A 65 -2.39 -23.66 -5.71
C ASP A 65 -3.25 -24.91 -5.35
N GLY A 66 -4.29 -24.68 -4.50
CA GLY A 66 -5.18 -25.73 -4.01
C GLY A 66 -4.59 -26.66 -2.93
N ILE A 67 -3.31 -26.52 -2.59
CA ILE A 67 -2.62 -27.36 -1.59
C ILE A 67 -2.63 -26.66 -0.24
N ASP A 68 -3.05 -27.36 0.82
CA ASP A 68 -2.96 -26.84 2.18
C ASP A 68 -1.49 -26.78 2.64
N ILE A 69 -1.01 -25.57 2.89
CA ILE A 69 0.36 -25.28 3.36
C ILE A 69 0.40 -24.91 4.83
N THR A 70 -0.72 -24.92 5.53
CA THR A 70 -0.85 -24.41 6.90
C THR A 70 0.20 -24.98 7.86
N ALA A 71 0.36 -26.30 7.85
CA ALA A 71 1.30 -27.02 8.74
C ALA A 71 2.68 -27.28 8.10
N LEU A 72 2.90 -26.86 6.84
CA LEU A 72 4.17 -27.10 6.16
C LEU A 72 5.27 -26.16 6.69
N PRO A 73 6.48 -26.67 6.99
CA PRO A 73 7.62 -25.85 7.35
C PRO A 73 8.14 -25.04 6.14
N PRO A 74 8.96 -23.98 6.35
CA PRO A 74 9.41 -23.08 5.29
C PRO A 74 10.11 -23.77 4.10
N ASP A 75 10.90 -24.80 4.37
CA ASP A 75 11.67 -25.52 3.33
C ASP A 75 10.81 -26.43 2.44
N LYS A 76 9.57 -26.71 2.84
CA LYS A 76 8.57 -27.50 2.10
C LYS A 76 7.59 -26.63 1.29
N ARG A 77 7.58 -25.34 1.51
CA ARG A 77 6.67 -24.42 0.79
C ARG A 77 7.28 -23.97 -0.54
N PRO A 78 6.48 -23.82 -1.60
CA PRO A 78 6.97 -23.25 -2.87
C PRO A 78 7.04 -21.71 -2.81
N THR A 79 7.42 -21.17 -1.66
CA THR A 79 7.58 -19.74 -1.39
C THR A 79 9.02 -19.45 -0.99
N ASN A 80 9.53 -18.27 -1.32
CA ASN A 80 10.77 -17.74 -0.76
C ASN A 80 10.55 -16.33 -0.24
N MET A 81 11.35 -15.95 0.77
CA MET A 81 11.21 -14.65 1.44
C MET A 81 12.50 -13.84 1.35
N VAL A 82 12.35 -12.56 1.06
CA VAL A 82 13.38 -11.53 1.21
C VAL A 82 13.07 -10.74 2.47
N PHE A 83 14.01 -10.73 3.41
CA PHE A 83 13.88 -10.07 4.70
C PHE A 83 14.26 -8.59 4.59
N GLN A 84 13.75 -7.76 5.48
CA GLN A 84 14.01 -6.32 5.56
C GLN A 84 15.51 -5.96 5.61
N ASN A 85 16.32 -6.76 6.31
CA ASN A 85 17.77 -6.59 6.41
C ASN A 85 18.56 -7.36 5.33
N TYR A 86 17.85 -7.86 4.29
CA TYR A 86 18.39 -8.68 3.20
C TYR A 86 19.01 -10.03 3.64
N ALA A 87 19.39 -10.18 4.89
CA ALA A 87 20.01 -11.39 5.49
C ALA A 87 21.14 -12.01 4.63
N ILE A 88 21.97 -11.17 3.99
CA ILE A 88 23.12 -11.61 3.17
C ILE A 88 24.21 -12.14 4.10
N PHE A 89 24.80 -13.27 3.75
CA PHE A 89 25.92 -13.85 4.49
C PHE A 89 27.19 -13.01 4.24
N PRO A 90 27.75 -12.32 5.26
CA PRO A 90 28.85 -11.36 5.05
C PRO A 90 30.21 -12.02 4.75
N HIS A 91 30.37 -13.27 5.12
CA HIS A 91 31.63 -14.04 5.06
C HIS A 91 31.81 -14.81 3.74
N ILE A 92 30.85 -14.76 2.82
CA ILE A 92 30.92 -15.38 1.50
C ILE A 92 30.59 -14.37 0.40
N ASN A 93 31.08 -14.61 -0.82
CA ASN A 93 30.85 -13.75 -1.99
C ASN A 93 29.41 -13.86 -2.54
N VAL A 94 29.07 -13.04 -3.51
CA VAL A 94 27.73 -13.00 -4.15
C VAL A 94 27.34 -14.36 -4.72
N GLN A 95 28.24 -14.99 -5.48
CA GLN A 95 27.97 -16.30 -6.09
C GLN A 95 27.59 -17.34 -5.03
N ARG A 96 28.37 -17.45 -3.96
CA ARG A 96 28.12 -18.42 -2.88
C ARG A 96 26.85 -18.09 -2.07
N ASN A 97 26.51 -16.80 -1.91
CA ASN A 97 25.23 -16.38 -1.33
C ASN A 97 24.06 -16.93 -2.13
N ILE A 98 24.09 -16.78 -3.45
CA ILE A 98 23.01 -17.26 -4.34
C ILE A 98 22.99 -18.79 -4.36
N GLN A 99 24.14 -19.45 -4.52
CA GLN A 99 24.25 -20.91 -4.52
C GLN A 99 23.74 -21.57 -3.26
N PHE A 100 23.74 -20.86 -2.11
CA PHE A 100 23.32 -21.40 -0.84
C PHE A 100 21.90 -22.00 -0.90
N GLY A 101 20.99 -21.35 -1.62
CA GLY A 101 19.60 -21.82 -1.81
C GLY A 101 19.50 -23.14 -2.58
N LEU A 102 20.53 -23.53 -3.35
CA LEU A 102 20.53 -24.71 -4.22
C LEU A 102 21.14 -25.98 -3.57
N ARG A 103 21.82 -25.83 -2.45
CA ARG A 103 22.64 -26.93 -1.84
C ARG A 103 21.89 -28.24 -1.57
N LYS A 104 20.58 -28.19 -1.32
CA LYS A 104 19.77 -29.36 -0.96
C LYS A 104 18.94 -29.90 -2.13
N LEU A 105 19.11 -29.38 -3.34
CA LEU A 105 18.24 -29.75 -4.49
C LEU A 105 18.79 -30.93 -5.31
N GLY A 106 19.97 -31.47 -4.96
CA GLY A 106 20.59 -32.59 -5.69
C GLY A 106 21.06 -32.26 -7.13
N LEU A 107 21.26 -30.96 -7.41
CA LEU A 107 21.68 -30.49 -8.73
C LEU A 107 23.17 -30.72 -8.99
N THR A 108 23.53 -30.93 -10.23
CA THR A 108 24.93 -30.99 -10.69
C THR A 108 25.59 -29.59 -10.59
N ASN A 109 26.93 -29.55 -10.56
CA ASN A 109 27.69 -28.30 -10.53
C ASN A 109 27.40 -27.42 -11.77
N GLU A 110 27.15 -28.03 -12.92
CA GLU A 110 26.82 -27.33 -14.14
C GLU A 110 25.44 -26.67 -14.07
N GLU A 111 24.42 -27.40 -13.60
CA GLU A 111 23.08 -26.87 -13.36
C GLU A 111 23.08 -25.72 -12.33
N ILE A 112 23.83 -25.86 -11.24
CA ILE A 112 24.00 -24.80 -10.23
C ILE A 112 24.61 -23.57 -10.88
N ARG A 113 25.71 -23.72 -11.65
CA ARG A 113 26.38 -22.60 -12.31
C ARG A 113 25.45 -21.90 -13.30
N LYS A 114 24.72 -22.66 -14.11
CA LYS A 114 23.74 -22.12 -15.05
C LYS A 114 22.68 -21.31 -14.32
N ARG A 115 21.99 -21.86 -13.30
CA ARG A 115 20.96 -21.16 -12.55
C ARG A 115 21.48 -19.87 -11.88
N VAL A 116 22.70 -19.89 -11.35
CA VAL A 116 23.31 -18.70 -10.75
C VAL A 116 23.57 -17.62 -11.80
N ASN A 117 24.10 -17.98 -12.96
CA ASN A 117 24.31 -17.02 -14.04
C ASN A 117 23.00 -16.44 -14.56
N ASP A 118 21.98 -17.29 -14.78
CA ASP A 118 20.66 -16.86 -15.24
C ASP A 118 20.03 -15.84 -14.26
N VAL A 119 20.12 -16.11 -12.95
CA VAL A 119 19.54 -15.19 -11.96
C VAL A 119 20.38 -13.92 -11.78
N LEU A 120 21.71 -13.97 -11.91
CA LEU A 120 22.58 -12.80 -11.89
C LEU A 120 22.25 -11.85 -13.04
N SER A 121 22.05 -12.39 -14.23
CA SER A 121 21.61 -11.61 -15.40
C SER A 121 20.22 -11.00 -15.15
N LEU A 122 19.30 -11.79 -14.62
CA LEU A 122 17.94 -11.33 -14.30
C LEU A 122 17.89 -10.12 -13.36
N VAL A 123 18.79 -10.09 -12.35
CA VAL A 123 18.88 -8.98 -11.39
C VAL A 123 19.97 -7.94 -11.77
N LYS A 124 20.57 -8.02 -12.97
CA LYS A 124 21.59 -7.10 -13.48
C LYS A 124 22.85 -7.03 -12.57
N LEU A 125 23.36 -8.17 -12.17
CA LEU A 125 24.55 -8.31 -11.33
C LEU A 125 25.64 -9.16 -12.01
N GLU A 126 25.69 -9.23 -13.34
CA GLU A 126 26.79 -9.87 -14.06
C GLU A 126 28.14 -9.20 -13.72
N GLY A 127 29.16 -9.98 -13.45
CA GLY A 127 30.50 -9.51 -13.06
C GLY A 127 30.65 -9.15 -11.58
N TYR A 128 29.63 -9.44 -10.75
CA TYR A 128 29.67 -9.22 -9.31
C TYR A 128 29.89 -10.51 -8.49
N GLU A 129 30.09 -11.64 -9.14
CA GLU A 129 30.12 -12.99 -8.57
C GLU A 129 31.08 -13.11 -7.38
N GLU A 130 32.29 -12.53 -7.52
CA GLU A 130 33.36 -12.63 -6.53
C GLU A 130 33.31 -11.52 -5.46
N ARG A 131 32.41 -10.54 -5.57
CA ARG A 131 32.30 -9.46 -4.59
C ARG A 131 31.70 -9.95 -3.27
N PHE A 132 32.17 -9.34 -2.19
CA PHE A 132 31.64 -9.55 -0.84
C PHE A 132 30.63 -8.47 -0.47
N ASN A 133 29.80 -8.72 0.53
CA ASN A 133 28.76 -7.79 1.00
C ASN A 133 29.26 -6.37 1.29
N SER A 134 30.48 -6.22 1.82
CA SER A 134 31.13 -4.93 2.11
C SER A 134 31.46 -4.08 0.87
N GLN A 135 31.50 -4.72 -0.31
CA GLN A 135 31.82 -4.09 -1.59
C GLN A 135 30.57 -3.70 -2.40
N LEU A 136 29.37 -3.87 -1.81
CA LEU A 136 28.09 -3.67 -2.47
C LEU A 136 27.38 -2.42 -1.93
N SER A 137 26.74 -1.67 -2.84
CA SER A 137 25.78 -0.62 -2.46
C SER A 137 24.49 -1.21 -1.85
N GLY A 138 23.62 -0.37 -1.26
CA GLY A 138 22.32 -0.80 -0.72
C GLY A 138 21.46 -1.53 -1.76
N GLY A 139 21.30 -0.94 -2.95
CA GLY A 139 20.53 -1.56 -4.04
C GLY A 139 21.18 -2.84 -4.58
N GLN A 140 22.53 -2.93 -4.64
CA GLN A 140 23.21 -4.15 -5.02
C GLN A 140 22.99 -5.27 -4.01
N ARG A 141 23.02 -4.96 -2.70
CA ARG A 141 22.67 -5.93 -1.64
C ARG A 141 21.24 -6.45 -1.78
N GLN A 142 20.29 -5.56 -2.06
CA GLN A 142 18.91 -5.96 -2.31
C GLN A 142 18.79 -6.91 -3.49
N ARG A 143 19.45 -6.61 -4.62
CA ARG A 143 19.46 -7.49 -5.81
C ARG A 143 20.10 -8.85 -5.53
N VAL A 144 21.14 -8.93 -4.68
CA VAL A 144 21.70 -10.21 -4.24
C VAL A 144 20.69 -11.00 -3.42
N ALA A 145 19.94 -10.36 -2.51
CA ALA A 145 18.90 -11.02 -1.74
C ALA A 145 17.74 -11.53 -2.62
N LEU A 146 17.34 -10.74 -3.62
CA LEU A 146 16.37 -11.16 -4.64
C LEU A 146 16.88 -12.35 -5.44
N ALA A 147 18.11 -12.29 -5.95
CA ALA A 147 18.72 -13.39 -6.70
C ALA A 147 18.75 -14.69 -5.88
N ARG A 148 19.11 -14.60 -4.58
CA ARG A 148 19.12 -15.74 -3.67
C ARG A 148 17.72 -16.34 -3.47
N ALA A 149 16.69 -15.50 -3.44
CA ALA A 149 15.32 -15.96 -3.31
C ALA A 149 14.80 -16.56 -4.63
N LEU A 150 15.14 -15.98 -5.76
CA LEU A 150 14.66 -16.40 -7.08
C LEU A 150 15.36 -17.64 -7.64
N VAL A 151 16.62 -17.91 -7.27
CA VAL A 151 17.41 -19.02 -7.80
C VAL A 151 16.75 -20.39 -7.58
N ARG A 152 15.88 -20.52 -6.57
CA ARG A 152 15.07 -21.71 -6.29
C ARG A 152 13.83 -21.84 -7.16
N GLN A 153 13.52 -20.84 -7.97
CA GLN A 153 12.32 -20.78 -8.81
C GLN A 153 11.02 -20.96 -7.99
N PRO A 154 10.77 -20.10 -6.99
CA PRO A 154 9.56 -20.19 -6.19
C PRO A 154 8.31 -19.83 -7.01
N LYS A 155 7.13 -20.36 -6.60
CA LYS A 155 5.84 -19.91 -7.14
C LYS A 155 5.43 -18.54 -6.58
N VAL A 156 5.85 -18.23 -5.35
CA VAL A 156 5.54 -16.97 -4.66
C VAL A 156 6.80 -16.37 -4.04
N LEU A 157 7.02 -15.08 -4.29
CA LEU A 157 8.07 -14.30 -3.65
C LEU A 157 7.43 -13.39 -2.58
N LEU A 158 7.89 -13.55 -1.35
CA LEU A 158 7.46 -12.78 -0.18
C LEU A 158 8.52 -11.71 0.13
N LEU A 159 8.12 -10.46 0.24
CA LEU A 159 9.02 -9.31 0.41
C LEU A 159 8.62 -8.53 1.67
N ASP A 160 9.48 -8.53 2.70
CA ASP A 160 9.25 -7.85 3.97
C ASP A 160 9.98 -6.51 4.00
N GLU A 161 9.28 -5.41 3.72
CA GLU A 161 9.81 -4.03 3.66
C GLU A 161 11.16 -3.90 2.90
N PRO A 162 11.29 -4.43 1.69
CA PRO A 162 12.59 -4.56 1.04
C PRO A 162 13.20 -3.22 0.60
N LEU A 163 12.43 -2.13 0.57
CA LEU A 163 12.87 -0.80 0.12
C LEU A 163 13.14 0.17 1.28
N GLY A 164 12.80 -0.21 2.53
CA GLY A 164 12.82 0.70 3.68
C GLY A 164 14.20 1.26 4.04
N ALA A 165 15.29 0.58 3.67
CA ALA A 165 16.67 1.00 3.96
C ALA A 165 17.32 1.87 2.86
N LEU A 166 16.58 2.21 1.78
CA LEU A 166 17.09 2.95 0.62
C LEU A 166 16.75 4.44 0.72
N ASP A 167 17.64 5.30 0.18
CA ASP A 167 17.32 6.70 -0.08
C ASP A 167 16.21 6.85 -1.14
N LYS A 168 15.58 8.03 -1.21
CA LYS A 168 14.41 8.27 -2.06
C LYS A 168 14.68 7.94 -3.53
N LYS A 169 15.78 8.44 -4.10
CA LYS A 169 16.08 8.24 -5.53
C LYS A 169 16.28 6.77 -5.87
N LEU A 170 17.06 6.07 -5.05
CA LEU A 170 17.32 4.65 -5.24
C LEU A 170 16.05 3.82 -5.01
N ARG A 171 15.19 4.24 -4.09
CA ARG A 171 13.89 3.61 -3.83
C ARG A 171 12.98 3.69 -5.07
N ASP A 172 12.84 4.87 -5.66
CA ASP A 172 12.02 5.08 -6.86
C ASP A 172 12.53 4.22 -8.04
N GLU A 173 13.85 4.15 -8.25
CA GLU A 173 14.47 3.28 -9.25
C GLU A 173 14.16 1.79 -8.98
N MET A 174 14.30 1.35 -7.73
CA MET A 174 14.08 -0.03 -7.34
C MET A 174 12.61 -0.46 -7.39
N GLN A 175 11.65 0.45 -7.15
CA GLN A 175 10.22 0.18 -7.34
C GLN A 175 9.93 -0.20 -8.80
N LEU A 176 10.41 0.59 -9.75
CA LEU A 176 10.24 0.33 -11.18
C LEU A 176 10.90 -1.00 -11.59
N GLU A 177 12.11 -1.26 -11.07
CA GLU A 177 12.83 -2.52 -11.35
C GLU A 177 12.11 -3.73 -10.79
N LEU A 178 11.61 -3.68 -9.54
CA LEU A 178 10.87 -4.79 -8.93
C LEU A 178 9.58 -5.10 -9.71
N ARG A 179 8.85 -4.06 -10.13
CA ARG A 179 7.64 -4.26 -10.94
C ARG A 179 7.96 -4.86 -12.31
N THR A 180 9.01 -4.37 -12.96
CA THR A 180 9.49 -4.92 -14.24
C THR A 180 9.96 -6.37 -14.10
N LEU A 181 10.71 -6.66 -13.03
CA LEU A 181 11.17 -8.00 -12.71
C LEU A 181 10.01 -8.97 -12.52
N GLN A 182 9.01 -8.58 -11.74
CA GLN A 182 7.81 -9.39 -11.49
C GLN A 182 7.05 -9.71 -12.78
N LYS A 183 6.85 -8.71 -13.66
CA LYS A 183 6.20 -8.90 -14.97
C LYS A 183 6.97 -9.85 -15.88
N ASN A 184 8.31 -9.75 -15.88
CA ASN A 184 9.16 -10.60 -16.72
C ASN A 184 9.18 -12.06 -16.26
N ILE A 185 9.14 -12.29 -14.94
CA ILE A 185 9.17 -13.65 -14.37
C ILE A 185 7.77 -14.27 -14.34
N GLY A 186 6.73 -13.46 -14.16
CA GLY A 186 5.33 -13.88 -14.11
C GLY A 186 4.90 -14.61 -12.82
N ILE A 187 5.72 -14.60 -11.74
CA ILE A 187 5.35 -15.21 -10.46
C ILE A 187 4.59 -14.22 -9.56
N THR A 188 3.88 -14.75 -8.57
CA THR A 188 3.15 -13.95 -7.59
C THR A 188 4.11 -13.29 -6.59
N PHE A 189 3.95 -11.98 -6.37
CA PHE A 189 4.67 -11.24 -5.33
C PHE A 189 3.70 -10.85 -4.20
N VAL A 190 4.11 -11.09 -2.96
CA VAL A 190 3.44 -10.55 -1.76
C VAL A 190 4.41 -9.59 -1.08
N PHE A 191 4.08 -8.31 -1.13
CA PHE A 191 4.94 -7.21 -0.73
C PHE A 191 4.40 -6.54 0.53
N VAL A 192 5.19 -6.45 1.57
CA VAL A 192 4.85 -5.72 2.80
C VAL A 192 5.54 -4.38 2.79
N THR A 193 4.79 -3.34 3.05
CA THR A 193 5.31 -1.98 3.23
C THR A 193 4.46 -1.17 4.21
N HIS A 194 5.03 -0.10 4.74
CA HIS A 194 4.30 0.96 5.43
C HIS A 194 4.25 2.26 4.59
N ASP A 195 4.91 2.26 3.42
CA ASP A 195 4.93 3.38 2.49
C ASP A 195 3.77 3.27 1.49
N GLN A 196 2.89 4.28 1.50
CA GLN A 196 1.71 4.32 0.64
C GLN A 196 2.09 4.44 -0.85
N GLN A 197 3.15 5.23 -1.15
CA GLN A 197 3.59 5.42 -2.54
C GLN A 197 4.08 4.11 -3.15
N GLU A 198 4.82 3.30 -2.37
CA GLU A 198 5.26 1.97 -2.81
C GLU A 198 4.07 1.07 -3.13
N ALA A 199 3.10 0.97 -2.21
CA ALA A 199 1.93 0.11 -2.41
C ALA A 199 1.09 0.55 -3.62
N ILE A 200 0.83 1.85 -3.76
CA ILE A 200 -0.02 2.39 -4.83
C ILE A 200 0.66 2.27 -6.21
N SER A 201 1.98 2.53 -6.28
CA SER A 201 2.70 2.57 -7.57
C SER A 201 2.98 1.19 -8.18
N MET A 202 3.13 0.17 -7.34
CA MET A 202 3.59 -1.15 -7.80
C MET A 202 2.50 -2.22 -7.86
N SER A 203 1.43 -2.11 -7.08
CA SER A 203 0.52 -3.23 -6.83
C SER A 203 -0.65 -3.30 -7.81
N ASP A 204 -1.08 -4.51 -8.09
CA ASP A 204 -2.35 -4.76 -8.77
C ASP A 204 -3.52 -4.61 -7.78
N ARG A 205 -3.35 -5.15 -6.55
CA ARG A 205 -4.25 -4.91 -5.41
C ARG A 205 -3.47 -4.70 -4.12
N VAL A 206 -4.09 -3.95 -3.21
CA VAL A 206 -3.55 -3.62 -1.89
C VAL A 206 -4.55 -4.00 -0.81
N ALA A 207 -4.10 -4.71 0.21
CA ALA A 207 -4.84 -4.91 1.44
C ALA A 207 -4.33 -3.94 2.51
N VAL A 208 -5.18 -3.02 2.92
CA VAL A 208 -4.88 -2.09 4.02
C VAL A 208 -5.21 -2.78 5.35
N MET A 209 -4.20 -2.90 6.22
CA MET A 209 -4.33 -3.55 7.52
C MET A 209 -4.29 -2.54 8.67
N SER A 210 -5.12 -2.76 9.67
CA SER A 210 -5.07 -2.09 10.97
C SER A 210 -5.56 -3.05 12.05
N GLU A 211 -4.90 -3.03 13.23
CA GLU A 211 -5.30 -3.82 14.40
C GLU A 211 -5.52 -5.33 14.12
N GLY A 212 -4.65 -5.90 13.31
CA GLY A 212 -4.71 -7.31 12.93
C GLY A 212 -5.78 -7.67 11.89
N LYS A 213 -6.52 -6.70 11.35
CA LYS A 213 -7.64 -6.90 10.41
C LYS A 213 -7.38 -6.21 9.07
N ILE A 214 -8.03 -6.72 8.03
CA ILE A 214 -8.10 -6.03 6.73
C ILE A 214 -9.21 -4.99 6.82
N GLN A 215 -8.87 -3.72 6.61
CA GLN A 215 -9.80 -2.60 6.56
C GLN A 215 -10.44 -2.43 5.18
N GLN A 216 -9.62 -2.62 4.14
CA GLN A 216 -10.07 -2.62 2.75
C GLN A 216 -9.06 -3.41 1.90
N LEU A 217 -9.57 -4.12 0.89
CA LEU A 217 -8.79 -4.78 -0.15
C LEU A 217 -9.35 -4.39 -1.50
N SER A 218 -8.59 -3.66 -2.29
CA SER A 218 -9.00 -3.21 -3.62
C SER A 218 -7.81 -2.79 -4.48
N THR A 219 -8.06 -2.33 -5.71
CA THR A 219 -7.03 -1.72 -6.54
C THR A 219 -6.57 -0.40 -5.94
N PRO A 220 -5.34 0.08 -6.25
CA PRO A 220 -4.83 1.37 -5.76
C PRO A 220 -5.77 2.56 -6.05
N ASN A 221 -6.33 2.60 -7.25
CA ASN A 221 -7.27 3.65 -7.66
C ASN A 221 -8.53 3.65 -6.79
N GLU A 222 -9.09 2.46 -6.54
CA GLU A 222 -10.30 2.31 -5.71
C GLU A 222 -10.04 2.65 -4.25
N LEU A 223 -8.89 2.27 -3.69
CA LEU A 223 -8.49 2.67 -2.34
C LEU A 223 -8.46 4.19 -2.14
N TYR A 224 -7.98 4.90 -3.15
CA TYR A 224 -7.83 6.35 -3.11
C TYR A 224 -9.17 7.09 -3.29
N LYS A 225 -9.96 6.66 -4.29
CA LYS A 225 -11.21 7.32 -4.66
C LYS A 225 -12.39 6.94 -3.79
N ASN A 226 -12.47 5.65 -3.39
CA ASN A 226 -13.59 5.08 -2.66
C ASN A 226 -13.12 4.37 -1.38
N PRO A 227 -12.53 5.10 -0.41
CA PRO A 227 -12.14 4.51 0.87
C PRO A 227 -13.38 4.01 1.62
N HIS A 228 -13.28 2.83 2.26
CA HIS A 228 -14.44 2.24 2.96
C HIS A 228 -14.70 2.84 4.34
N ASN A 229 -13.72 3.48 4.95
CA ASN A 229 -13.86 4.10 6.27
C ASN A 229 -12.86 5.26 6.45
N ILE A 230 -13.02 5.99 7.55
CA ILE A 230 -12.15 7.13 7.89
C ILE A 230 -10.68 6.73 7.96
N PHE A 231 -10.39 5.55 8.57
CA PHE A 231 -9.00 5.08 8.70
C PHE A 231 -8.33 4.93 7.34
N VAL A 232 -8.98 4.26 6.38
CA VAL A 232 -8.42 4.09 5.04
C VAL A 232 -8.29 5.43 4.33
N SER A 233 -9.30 6.31 4.45
CA SER A 233 -9.27 7.64 3.83
C SER A 233 -8.11 8.50 4.34
N ASP A 234 -7.88 8.50 5.66
CA ASP A 234 -6.80 9.26 6.29
C ASP A 234 -5.42 8.62 6.08
N PHE A 235 -5.39 7.30 6.06
CA PHE A 235 -4.15 6.55 5.88
C PHE A 235 -3.67 6.56 4.41
N ILE A 236 -4.57 6.59 3.41
CA ILE A 236 -4.23 6.61 1.97
C ILE A 236 -4.30 8.07 1.46
N GLY A 237 -3.30 8.87 1.83
CA GLY A 237 -3.22 10.28 1.45
C GLY A 237 -3.93 11.22 2.42
N GLU A 238 -3.69 12.51 2.25
CA GLU A 238 -4.29 13.56 3.07
C GLU A 238 -5.76 13.76 2.73
N THR A 239 -6.60 14.07 3.73
CA THR A 239 -8.04 14.21 3.55
C THR A 239 -8.61 15.30 4.45
N ASN A 240 -9.49 16.13 3.90
CA ASN A 240 -10.34 17.03 4.68
C ASN A 240 -11.62 16.28 5.10
N PHE A 241 -11.91 16.26 6.39
CA PHE A 241 -13.16 15.67 6.92
C PHE A 241 -14.12 16.75 7.38
N LEU A 242 -15.32 16.76 6.78
CA LEU A 242 -16.42 17.68 7.11
C LEU A 242 -17.51 16.91 7.83
N LYS A 243 -18.04 17.47 8.91
CA LYS A 243 -19.16 16.86 9.63
C LYS A 243 -20.40 16.85 8.74
N ALA A 244 -21.09 15.71 8.70
CA ALA A 244 -22.28 15.56 7.90
C ALA A 244 -23.31 14.66 8.60
N GLU A 245 -24.57 14.81 8.18
CA GLU A 245 -25.69 13.97 8.56
C GLU A 245 -26.44 13.58 7.29
N THR A 246 -26.78 12.31 7.14
CA THR A 246 -27.62 11.84 6.03
C THR A 246 -29.08 12.04 6.37
N LYS A 247 -29.92 12.35 5.35
CA LYS A 247 -31.35 12.51 5.47
C LYS A 247 -32.10 11.40 4.73
N SER A 248 -32.43 11.62 3.49
CA SER A 248 -33.22 10.72 2.65
C SER A 248 -32.39 10.18 1.48
N GLN A 249 -32.60 8.92 1.13
CA GLN A 249 -31.98 8.32 -0.06
C GLN A 249 -32.84 8.57 -1.31
N ASP A 250 -32.18 8.79 -2.44
CA ASP A 250 -32.79 8.98 -3.75
C ASP A 250 -31.96 8.21 -4.79
N GLY A 251 -32.30 6.94 -5.00
CA GLY A 251 -31.60 6.02 -5.87
C GLY A 251 -30.16 5.76 -5.42
N GLU A 252 -29.19 6.06 -6.29
CA GLU A 252 -27.73 5.93 -5.99
C GLU A 252 -27.19 7.12 -5.16
N TYR A 253 -28.03 8.10 -4.85
CA TYR A 253 -27.64 9.30 -4.13
C TYR A 253 -28.33 9.36 -2.79
N ILE A 254 -27.72 10.10 -1.86
CA ILE A 254 -28.28 10.42 -0.57
C ILE A 254 -28.23 11.92 -0.31
N ASN A 255 -29.29 12.49 0.22
CA ASN A 255 -29.30 13.87 0.66
C ASN A 255 -28.55 13.96 1.98
N ALA A 256 -27.44 14.68 2.01
CA ALA A 256 -26.62 14.90 3.19
C ALA A 256 -26.59 16.38 3.55
N SER A 257 -26.76 16.68 4.82
CA SER A 257 -26.55 18.00 5.40
C SER A 257 -25.10 18.09 5.87
N ILE A 258 -24.31 18.97 5.25
CA ILE A 258 -22.94 19.27 5.69
C ILE A 258 -23.00 20.47 6.62
N GLU A 259 -22.42 20.37 7.81
CA GLU A 259 -22.51 21.37 8.88
C GLU A 259 -22.17 22.78 8.35
N LYS A 260 -23.12 23.73 8.52
CA LYS A 260 -23.05 25.15 8.08
C LYS A 260 -22.89 25.40 6.56
N LEU A 261 -22.83 24.35 5.73
CA LEU A 261 -22.72 24.50 4.28
C LEU A 261 -24.07 24.32 3.56
N GLY A 262 -24.97 23.50 4.11
CA GLY A 262 -26.28 23.23 3.53
C GLY A 262 -26.54 21.77 3.22
N GLU A 263 -27.56 21.51 2.41
CA GLU A 263 -27.97 20.18 1.99
C GLU A 263 -27.53 19.92 0.55
N PHE A 264 -26.92 18.76 0.33
CA PHE A 264 -26.37 18.36 -0.96
C PHE A 264 -26.74 16.92 -1.29
N LYS A 265 -26.92 16.65 -2.57
CA LYS A 265 -27.16 15.32 -3.10
C LYS A 265 -25.83 14.67 -3.46
N ILE A 266 -25.36 13.72 -2.63
CA ILE A 266 -24.04 13.09 -2.76
C ILE A 266 -24.22 11.62 -3.15
N LYS A 267 -23.31 11.08 -3.94
CA LYS A 267 -23.35 9.67 -4.34
C LYS A 267 -23.08 8.75 -3.16
N ASN A 268 -23.96 7.76 -2.96
CA ASN A 268 -23.90 6.82 -1.82
C ASN A 268 -23.18 5.51 -2.20
N ASN A 269 -21.87 5.57 -2.44
CA ASN A 269 -21.07 4.42 -2.87
C ASN A 269 -20.96 3.30 -1.82
N LEU A 270 -21.15 3.63 -0.53
CA LEU A 270 -21.01 2.69 0.58
C LEU A 270 -22.34 2.22 1.17
N ASN A 271 -23.48 2.54 0.53
CA ASN A 271 -24.82 2.23 1.02
C ASN A 271 -25.03 2.71 2.47
N ILE A 272 -24.61 3.93 2.78
CA ILE A 272 -24.78 4.56 4.08
C ILE A 272 -26.27 4.74 4.36
N SER A 273 -26.68 4.45 5.58
CA SER A 273 -28.10 4.52 6.00
C SER A 273 -28.63 5.94 6.02
N GLU A 274 -29.91 6.09 5.74
CA GLU A 274 -30.65 7.35 5.94
C GLU A 274 -30.66 7.76 7.42
N ASN A 275 -30.84 9.06 7.65
CA ASN A 275 -30.98 9.65 9.01
C ASN A 275 -29.84 9.27 9.96
N SER A 276 -28.61 9.13 9.43
CA SER A 276 -27.42 8.84 10.23
C SER A 276 -26.66 10.13 10.53
N SER A 277 -26.33 10.35 11.81
CA SER A 277 -25.41 11.40 12.29
C SER A 277 -23.97 10.88 12.47
N ASP A 278 -23.75 9.58 12.27
CA ASP A 278 -22.44 8.93 12.41
C ASP A 278 -21.67 8.86 11.10
N VAL A 279 -21.70 9.97 10.32
CA VAL A 279 -21.08 10.10 9.02
C VAL A 279 -20.20 11.34 8.92
N VAL A 280 -19.25 11.31 8.00
CA VAL A 280 -18.43 12.44 7.59
C VAL A 280 -18.34 12.49 6.06
N CYS A 281 -18.20 13.69 5.52
CA CYS A 281 -17.74 13.87 4.15
C CYS A 281 -16.23 13.92 4.13
N SER A 282 -15.60 13.22 3.20
CA SER A 282 -14.16 13.29 2.92
C SER A 282 -13.93 13.95 1.57
N VAL A 283 -12.97 14.89 1.53
CA VAL A 283 -12.58 15.61 0.32
C VAL A 283 -11.06 15.66 0.24
N ARG A 284 -10.52 15.28 -0.90
CA ARG A 284 -9.07 15.31 -1.13
C ARG A 284 -8.57 16.74 -1.34
N PRO A 285 -7.41 17.14 -0.76
CA PRO A 285 -6.88 18.49 -0.91
C PRO A 285 -6.63 18.93 -2.38
N GLU A 286 -6.24 17.99 -3.23
CA GLU A 286 -5.94 18.22 -4.65
C GLU A 286 -7.17 18.28 -5.56
N THR A 287 -8.35 17.86 -5.10
CA THR A 287 -9.61 18.01 -5.84
C THR A 287 -10.30 19.34 -5.55
N MET A 288 -9.81 20.06 -4.55
CA MET A 288 -10.30 21.38 -4.19
C MET A 288 -9.56 22.45 -4.99
N MET A 289 -10.28 23.48 -5.43
CA MET A 289 -9.68 24.64 -6.08
C MET A 289 -9.56 25.81 -5.10
N ILE A 290 -8.44 26.53 -5.17
CA ILE A 290 -8.26 27.82 -4.50
C ILE A 290 -8.15 28.93 -5.52
N ASP A 291 -8.90 30.02 -5.36
CA ASP A 291 -8.87 31.18 -6.27
C ASP A 291 -9.05 32.49 -5.51
N LYS A 292 -8.83 33.62 -6.22
CA LYS A 292 -9.09 34.99 -5.76
C LYS A 292 -10.55 35.40 -5.91
N GLU A 293 -11.26 34.77 -6.84
CA GLU A 293 -12.62 35.06 -7.21
C GLU A 293 -13.52 33.87 -6.93
N LYS A 294 -14.78 34.16 -6.66
CA LYS A 294 -15.79 33.12 -6.43
C LYS A 294 -16.05 32.35 -7.72
N SER A 295 -16.03 31.02 -7.63
CA SER A 295 -16.36 30.12 -8.75
C SER A 295 -17.84 29.73 -8.75
N ASP A 296 -18.27 29.12 -9.87
CA ASP A 296 -19.60 28.56 -10.05
C ASP A 296 -19.68 27.06 -9.63
N TRP A 297 -18.69 26.57 -8.85
CA TRP A 297 -18.71 25.20 -8.35
C TRP A 297 -19.79 25.01 -7.30
N ASP A 298 -20.17 23.76 -7.06
CA ASP A 298 -21.29 23.38 -6.18
C ASP A 298 -21.19 23.98 -4.76
N ILE A 299 -20.00 23.98 -4.21
CA ILE A 299 -19.66 24.60 -2.91
C ILE A 299 -18.53 25.59 -3.12
N CYS A 300 -18.74 26.84 -2.70
CA CYS A 300 -17.72 27.87 -2.73
C CYS A 300 -17.70 28.63 -1.39
N LEU A 301 -16.57 28.60 -0.70
CA LEU A 301 -16.36 29.17 0.64
C LEU A 301 -15.38 30.32 0.61
N GLU A 302 -15.66 31.37 1.37
CA GLU A 302 -14.68 32.42 1.67
C GLU A 302 -13.69 31.88 2.72
N GLY A 303 -12.40 32.07 2.45
CA GLY A 303 -11.36 31.60 3.34
C GLY A 303 -10.22 32.60 3.52
N LYS A 304 -9.44 32.38 4.56
CA LYS A 304 -8.21 33.13 4.83
C LYS A 304 -7.04 32.18 4.95
N ILE A 305 -6.03 32.35 4.10
CA ILE A 305 -4.79 31.57 4.13
C ILE A 305 -4.04 31.89 5.42
N LYS A 306 -3.88 30.88 6.27
CA LYS A 306 -3.11 30.98 7.52
C LYS A 306 -1.65 30.64 7.33
N GLN A 307 -1.39 29.63 6.52
CA GLN A 307 -0.05 29.11 6.24
C GLN A 307 0.01 28.54 4.83
N THR A 308 1.19 28.59 4.26
CA THR A 308 1.51 27.98 2.98
C THR A 308 2.76 27.13 3.12
N SER A 309 2.78 25.95 2.49
CA SER A 309 3.94 25.07 2.43
C SER A 309 4.25 24.74 0.96
N TYR A 310 5.39 25.21 0.48
CA TYR A 310 5.88 24.90 -0.86
C TYR A 310 6.69 23.60 -0.83
N LEU A 311 6.26 22.60 -1.61
CA LEU A 311 6.86 21.27 -1.64
C LEU A 311 7.59 20.96 -2.96
N GLY A 312 7.83 21.97 -3.80
CA GLY A 312 8.45 21.82 -5.12
C GLY A 312 7.43 21.48 -6.22
N GLU A 313 6.83 20.31 -6.16
CA GLU A 313 5.83 19.86 -7.15
C GLU A 313 4.44 20.45 -6.93
N MET A 314 4.14 20.83 -5.68
CA MET A 314 2.87 21.42 -5.28
C MET A 314 3.03 22.41 -4.15
N THR A 315 2.02 23.25 -3.98
CA THR A 315 1.88 24.13 -2.82
C THR A 315 0.67 23.70 -2.01
N LYS A 316 0.84 23.52 -0.70
CA LYS A 316 -0.27 23.30 0.25
C LYS A 316 -0.65 24.60 0.92
N PHE A 317 -1.94 24.88 0.92
CA PHE A 317 -2.56 26.01 1.59
C PHE A 317 -3.36 25.52 2.79
N TYR A 318 -3.11 26.09 3.96
CA TYR A 318 -3.86 25.84 5.19
C TYR A 318 -4.79 27.02 5.41
N ILE A 319 -6.10 26.80 5.26
CA ILE A 319 -7.10 27.85 5.11
C ILE A 319 -8.13 27.74 6.23
N GLU A 320 -8.40 28.86 6.89
CA GLU A 320 -9.49 29.01 7.84
C GLU A 320 -10.71 29.57 7.10
N THR A 321 -11.88 29.01 7.35
CA THR A 321 -13.17 29.50 6.84
C THR A 321 -14.11 29.82 8.01
N LYS A 322 -15.19 30.55 7.76
CA LYS A 322 -16.20 30.89 8.79
C LYS A 322 -17.12 29.70 9.07
N GLU A 323 -17.34 28.87 8.06
CA GLU A 323 -18.30 27.77 8.08
C GLU A 323 -17.73 26.52 8.72
N ILE A 324 -16.44 26.24 8.51
CA ILE A 324 -15.79 25.00 8.93
C ILE A 324 -14.79 25.31 10.05
N GLU A 325 -14.97 24.67 11.22
CA GLU A 325 -14.14 24.90 12.41
C GLU A 325 -12.68 24.44 12.23
N LYS A 326 -12.46 23.39 11.43
CA LYS A 326 -11.13 22.86 11.17
C LYS A 326 -10.47 23.61 10.01
N ILE A 327 -9.14 23.72 10.07
CA ILE A 327 -8.34 24.22 8.95
C ILE A 327 -8.53 23.26 7.78
N ILE A 328 -8.83 23.81 6.61
CA ILE A 328 -8.93 23.08 5.35
C ILE A 328 -7.56 23.12 4.67
N THR A 329 -7.10 21.98 4.22
CA THR A 329 -5.91 21.86 3.38
C THR A 329 -6.33 21.81 1.91
N VAL A 330 -5.74 22.68 1.09
CA VAL A 330 -5.89 22.65 -0.39
C VAL A 330 -4.51 22.48 -1.00
N SER A 331 -4.38 21.57 -1.98
CA SER A 331 -3.14 21.33 -2.70
C SER A 331 -3.26 21.79 -4.15
N SER A 332 -2.35 22.66 -4.60
CA SER A 332 -2.32 23.15 -5.97
C SER A 332 -0.93 23.02 -6.60
N GLN A 333 -0.87 22.63 -7.87
CA GLN A 333 0.41 22.48 -8.60
C GLN A 333 1.01 23.81 -9.03
N TYR A 334 0.19 24.83 -9.32
CA TYR A 334 0.63 26.09 -9.86
C TYR A 334 0.00 27.27 -9.12
N PHE A 335 0.66 27.70 -8.03
CA PHE A 335 0.17 28.90 -7.35
C PHE A 335 1.31 29.81 -6.88
N ASP A 336 1.26 31.08 -7.34
CA ASP A 336 2.09 32.16 -6.81
C ASP A 336 1.41 32.76 -5.58
N ASN A 337 2.00 32.51 -4.39
CA ASN A 337 1.53 33.07 -3.12
C ASN A 337 1.40 34.59 -3.08
N GLN A 338 2.17 35.31 -3.88
CA GLN A 338 2.13 36.78 -3.94
C GLN A 338 0.82 37.29 -4.55
N SER A 339 -0.01 36.40 -5.09
CA SER A 339 -1.22 36.77 -5.79
C SER A 339 -2.44 37.04 -4.89
N PHE A 340 -2.45 36.60 -3.62
CA PHE A 340 -3.58 36.80 -2.70
C PHE A 340 -3.46 38.08 -1.89
N LYS A 341 -4.39 39.00 -2.08
CA LYS A 341 -4.47 40.26 -1.35
C LYS A 341 -4.99 39.98 0.06
N ASN A 342 -4.22 40.38 1.09
CA ASN A 342 -4.54 40.14 2.52
C ASN A 342 -4.73 38.65 2.91
N ASN A 343 -4.24 37.70 2.11
CA ASN A 343 -4.47 36.26 2.28
C ASN A 343 -5.94 35.80 2.13
N ASP A 344 -6.82 36.64 1.60
CA ASP A 344 -8.22 36.29 1.34
C ASP A 344 -8.31 35.45 0.07
N CYS A 345 -9.11 34.39 0.10
CA CYS A 345 -9.28 33.44 -1.00
C CYS A 345 -10.69 32.82 -1.00
N PHE A 346 -11.02 32.19 -2.11
CA PHE A 346 -12.17 31.31 -2.23
C PHE A 346 -11.70 29.86 -2.37
N ILE A 347 -12.39 28.94 -1.71
CA ILE A 347 -12.20 27.49 -1.85
C ILE A 347 -13.43 26.92 -2.53
N SER A 348 -13.21 26.12 -3.56
CA SER A 348 -14.30 25.52 -4.32
C SER A 348 -14.20 24.00 -4.34
N ILE A 349 -15.35 23.32 -4.19
CA ILE A 349 -15.48 21.87 -4.12
C ILE A 349 -16.61 21.45 -5.05
N ASN A 350 -16.38 20.42 -5.87
CA ASN A 350 -17.43 19.72 -6.62
C ASN A 350 -18.04 18.60 -5.77
N LEU A 351 -19.33 18.38 -5.89
CA LEU A 351 -20.03 17.29 -5.18
C LEU A 351 -19.52 15.90 -5.59
N ASP A 352 -19.09 15.72 -6.82
CA ASP A 352 -18.52 14.46 -7.32
C ASP A 352 -17.21 14.08 -6.65
N ASP A 353 -16.50 15.04 -6.04
CA ASP A 353 -15.24 14.84 -5.32
C ASP A 353 -15.46 14.56 -3.82
N ILE A 354 -16.70 14.56 -3.36
CA ILE A 354 -17.07 14.29 -1.98
C ILE A 354 -17.43 12.81 -1.81
N SER A 355 -16.76 12.13 -0.88
CA SER A 355 -17.14 10.77 -0.46
C SER A 355 -17.74 10.80 0.94
N LEU A 356 -18.85 10.07 1.13
CA LEU A 356 -19.45 9.86 2.45
C LEU A 356 -18.82 8.63 3.11
N LEU A 357 -18.44 8.75 4.39
CA LEU A 357 -17.85 7.69 5.19
C LEU A 357 -18.55 7.54 6.52
N ASN A 358 -18.66 6.29 7.00
CA ASN A 358 -19.07 6.04 8.39
C ASN A 358 -17.93 6.41 9.35
N LYS A 359 -18.29 6.97 10.53
CA LYS A 359 -17.30 7.28 11.57
C LYS A 359 -16.75 6.05 12.27
N LYS A 360 -17.47 4.92 12.20
CA LYS A 360 -17.07 3.63 12.78
C LYS A 360 -16.73 2.61 11.72
#